data_5fba20794554e3d1cba563e76b172192
#
_entry.id   5fba20794554e3d1cba563e76b172192
#
_cell.length_a   1.000
_cell.length_b   1.000
_cell.length_c   1.000
_cell.angle_alpha   90.00
_cell.angle_beta   90.00
_cell.angle_gamma   90.00
#
_symmetry.space_group_name_H-M   'P 1'
#
loop_
_entity.id
_entity.type
_entity.pdbx_description
1 polymer ?
#
loop_
_entity_poly.entity_id
_entity_poly.type
_entity_poly.pdbx_seq_one_letter_code
_entity_poly.pdbx_strand_id
1 'polypeptide(L)'
;MATPTRTTRRGFLARAVALGTAGAAIPEILSSGTLDAAAASSAGPWQIGIYTRPFGQYEYRVALDAIAEAGYKFLGLMTIKSRDSLVVSMNSTEEEAERVRKEASDRGLKIVSVYGGGFPLHKDSLAPGIKGLKKLIDNVAACGCGDLLLGGIGGEDQQEPYYKTIQACCDYAAEKKVAITLKPHGPLNATGPECRKCCEIVNRKNFGVWYDPGNVSYYSDGKLDPVQDAGTVDGLVRGMSIKDYRHPKRVDVTPGTGQVNFPAVMARLKQGGFQSGPLVIECLGPGDLKAITQEATKARKFVEQLVRA
;
A
#
# COMPACT_ATOMS: atom_id res chain seq x y z
N MET A 1 -59.57 -13.00 -26.62
CA MET A 1 -59.82 -14.37 -27.15
C MET A 1 -58.52 -14.86 -27.74
N ALA A 2 -57.97 -15.76 -27.24
CA ALA A 2 -57.64 -17.12 -27.14
C ALA A 2 -56.24 -17.29 -26.50
N THR A 3 -56.25 -18.10 -25.49
CA THR A 3 -55.19 -18.57 -24.60
C THR A 3 -54.36 -19.71 -25.22
N PRO A 4 -53.45 -20.29 -24.47
CA PRO A 4 -52.11 -20.73 -24.87
C PRO A 4 -51.98 -22.24 -25.06
N THR A 5 -50.86 -22.74 -25.53
CA THR A 5 -50.51 -24.16 -25.34
C THR A 5 -49.03 -24.33 -24.93
N ARG A 6 -48.89 -24.91 -23.76
CA ARG A 6 -47.73 -25.65 -23.26
C ARG A 6 -47.51 -26.89 -24.13
N THR A 7 -46.27 -27.28 -24.34
CA THR A 7 -45.94 -28.69 -24.49
C THR A 7 -44.58 -29.05 -23.86
N THR A 8 -44.65 -30.18 -23.19
CA THR A 8 -43.73 -30.77 -22.23
C THR A 8 -42.69 -31.69 -22.88
N ARG A 9 -41.56 -31.82 -22.20
CA ARG A 9 -40.65 -32.95 -21.91
C ARG A 9 -40.77 -34.27 -22.63
N ARG A 10 -39.59 -34.91 -22.74
CA ARG A 10 -39.18 -36.33 -22.97
C ARG A 10 -38.62 -36.53 -24.36
N GLY A 11 -37.38 -36.95 -24.54
CA GLY A 11 -36.60 -38.01 -23.91
C GLY A 11 -36.26 -39.03 -24.97
N PHE A 12 -35.00 -39.27 -25.32
CA PHE A 12 -34.58 -40.54 -25.90
C PHE A 12 -33.15 -40.89 -25.50
N LEU A 13 -33.06 -42.08 -24.95
CA LEU A 13 -31.86 -42.75 -24.48
C LEU A 13 -31.22 -43.59 -25.62
N ALA A 14 -29.90 -43.69 -25.56
CA ALA A 14 -29.04 -44.85 -25.85
C ALA A 14 -28.83 -45.33 -27.28
N ARG A 15 -27.59 -45.38 -27.70
CA ARG A 15 -26.86 -46.61 -27.99
C ARG A 15 -25.36 -46.38 -28.13
N ALA A 16 -24.62 -47.12 -27.33
CA ALA A 16 -23.18 -47.27 -27.40
C ALA A 16 -22.79 -48.19 -28.55
N VAL A 17 -21.70 -47.90 -29.25
CA VAL A 17 -20.82 -48.90 -29.88
C VAL A 17 -19.39 -48.43 -29.70
N ALA A 18 -18.60 -49.25 -29.04
CA ALA A 18 -17.15 -49.14 -28.87
C ALA A 18 -16.44 -49.77 -30.08
N LEU A 19 -15.30 -49.16 -30.44
CA LEU A 19 -14.13 -49.76 -31.11
C LEU A 19 -13.15 -48.58 -31.24
N GLY A 20 -12.07 -48.47 -30.66
CA GLY A 20 -10.85 -49.23 -30.47
C GLY A 20 -9.73 -48.61 -31.26
N THR A 21 -8.71 -48.15 -30.51
CA THR A 21 -7.28 -48.15 -30.80
C THR A 21 -6.60 -46.85 -31.25
N ALA A 22 -5.48 -46.66 -30.59
CA ALA A 22 -4.24 -45.94 -30.90
C ALA A 22 -4.18 -44.42 -30.54
N GLY A 23 -3.70 -44.11 -29.47
CA GLY A 23 -2.46 -43.56 -28.95
C GLY A 23 -1.86 -42.36 -29.70
N ALA A 24 -2.06 -41.15 -29.17
CA ALA A 24 -1.03 -40.12 -29.19
C ALA A 24 -1.27 -39.23 -27.97
N ALA A 25 -0.43 -39.37 -26.99
CA ALA A 25 -0.39 -38.52 -25.83
C ALA A 25 0.11 -37.14 -26.26
N ILE A 26 -0.73 -36.12 -26.12
CA ILE A 26 -0.33 -34.70 -26.13
C ILE A 26 -0.08 -34.36 -24.69
N PRO A 27 1.13 -33.90 -24.30
CA PRO A 27 1.35 -33.41 -22.95
C PRO A 27 0.63 -32.06 -22.80
N GLU A 28 -0.36 -32.00 -21.93
CA GLU A 28 -0.86 -30.77 -21.37
C GLU A 28 0.29 -30.08 -20.63
N ILE A 29 0.87 -29.05 -21.24
CA ILE A 29 1.70 -28.08 -20.55
C ILE A 29 0.76 -27.14 -19.82
N LEU A 30 0.30 -27.54 -18.63
CA LEU A 30 -0.16 -26.64 -17.61
C LEU A 30 1.06 -25.87 -17.10
N SER A 31 1.42 -24.80 -17.80
CA SER A 31 2.30 -23.77 -17.27
C SER A 31 1.54 -22.99 -16.20
N SER A 32 1.52 -23.52 -14.99
CA SER A 32 1.28 -22.72 -13.79
C SER A 32 2.47 -21.78 -13.64
N GLY A 33 2.34 -20.60 -14.23
CA GLY A 33 3.23 -19.48 -13.96
C GLY A 33 3.12 -19.11 -12.50
N THR A 34 3.85 -19.80 -11.64
CA THR A 34 4.22 -19.31 -10.33
C THR A 34 5.04 -18.06 -10.57
N LEU A 35 4.46 -16.90 -10.24
CA LEU A 35 5.21 -15.68 -10.04
C LEU A 35 6.34 -16.04 -9.06
N ASP A 36 7.57 -16.03 -9.55
CA ASP A 36 8.76 -16.20 -8.74
C ASP A 36 8.69 -15.23 -7.57
N ALA A 37 8.40 -15.78 -6.39
CA ALA A 37 8.62 -15.12 -5.13
C ALA A 37 10.14 -15.00 -4.97
N ALA A 38 10.67 -13.89 -5.48
CA ALA A 38 12.08 -13.56 -5.33
C ALA A 38 12.47 -13.66 -3.86
N ALA A 39 13.37 -14.60 -3.57
CA ALA A 39 14.20 -14.75 -2.38
C ALA A 39 13.50 -14.38 -1.05
N ALA A 40 12.84 -15.35 -0.44
CA ALA A 40 12.47 -15.28 0.97
C ALA A 40 13.75 -15.11 1.79
N SER A 41 14.03 -13.86 2.19
CA SER A 41 14.96 -13.58 3.26
C SER A 41 14.45 -14.28 4.52
N SER A 42 15.34 -14.69 5.43
CA SER A 42 15.06 -15.30 6.73
C SER A 42 14.25 -14.41 7.73
N ALA A 43 13.74 -13.27 7.30
CA ALA A 43 12.74 -12.45 7.96
C ALA A 43 11.36 -12.93 7.50
N GLY A 44 10.52 -13.40 8.41
CA GLY A 44 9.16 -13.91 8.16
C GLY A 44 8.32 -13.07 7.15
N PRO A 45 7.02 -13.33 7.00
CA PRO A 45 6.20 -12.77 5.90
C PRO A 45 6.06 -11.23 5.95
N TRP A 46 6.56 -10.57 7.01
CA TRP A 46 6.40 -9.15 7.25
C TRP A 46 7.65 -8.33 6.95
N GLN A 47 7.49 -7.24 6.23
CA GLN A 47 8.53 -6.27 5.94
C GLN A 47 8.43 -5.10 6.92
N ILE A 48 9.12 -5.23 8.07
CA ILE A 48 9.10 -4.20 9.12
C ILE A 48 10.04 -3.06 8.73
N GLY A 49 9.46 -1.90 8.41
CA GLY A 49 10.16 -0.71 7.95
C GLY A 49 9.81 0.54 8.76
N ILE A 50 10.45 1.64 8.37
CA ILE A 50 10.14 2.98 8.88
C ILE A 50 10.20 3.98 7.73
N TYR A 51 9.29 4.96 7.72
CA TYR A 51 9.36 6.08 6.78
C TYR A 51 10.44 7.08 7.18
N THR A 52 10.91 7.86 6.21
CA THR A 52 11.81 8.99 6.47
C THR A 52 11.14 10.12 7.26
N ARG A 53 9.81 10.16 7.33
CA ARG A 53 9.02 11.23 7.95
C ARG A 53 9.44 11.62 9.39
N PRO A 54 9.75 10.69 10.32
CA PRO A 54 10.22 11.07 11.65
C PRO A 54 11.51 11.89 11.64
N PHE A 55 12.31 11.76 10.59
CA PHE A 55 13.55 12.47 10.35
C PHE A 55 13.37 13.69 9.42
N GLY A 56 12.15 14.17 9.23
CA GLY A 56 11.77 15.17 8.23
C GLY A 56 12.48 16.52 8.30
N GLN A 57 13.12 16.85 9.42
CA GLN A 57 13.93 18.05 9.59
C GLN A 57 15.38 17.91 9.09
N TYR A 58 15.80 16.71 8.68
CA TYR A 58 17.16 16.41 8.21
C TYR A 58 17.17 16.12 6.71
N GLU A 59 18.36 16.09 6.10
CA GLU A 59 18.60 15.59 4.76
C GLU A 59 18.35 14.07 4.72
N TYR A 60 17.92 13.54 3.58
CA TYR A 60 17.51 12.13 3.48
C TYR A 60 18.65 11.14 3.79
N ARG A 61 19.91 11.48 3.50
CA ARG A 61 21.06 10.62 3.84
C ARG A 61 21.23 10.45 5.34
N VAL A 62 21.00 11.52 6.11
CA VAL A 62 20.99 11.47 7.58
C VAL A 62 19.87 10.55 8.08
N ALA A 63 18.70 10.62 7.44
CA ALA A 63 17.59 9.70 7.75
C ALA A 63 17.95 8.24 7.43
N LEU A 64 18.59 7.97 6.28
CA LEU A 64 19.02 6.62 5.91
C LEU A 64 20.04 6.05 6.91
N ASP A 65 21.03 6.85 7.34
CA ASP A 65 22.02 6.44 8.32
C ASP A 65 21.38 6.10 9.67
N ALA A 66 20.49 6.98 10.18
CA ALA A 66 19.77 6.75 11.43
C ALA A 66 18.83 5.54 11.39
N ILE A 67 18.17 5.29 10.25
CA ILE A 67 17.29 4.14 10.03
C ILE A 67 18.11 2.83 10.03
N ALA A 68 19.27 2.83 9.36
CA ALA A 68 20.17 1.69 9.36
C ALA A 68 20.74 1.42 10.76
N GLU A 69 21.17 2.47 11.49
CA GLU A 69 21.62 2.42 12.89
C GLU A 69 20.55 1.84 13.82
N ALA A 70 19.27 2.24 13.64
CA ALA A 70 18.14 1.67 14.38
C ALA A 70 17.85 0.20 14.05
N GLY A 71 18.58 -0.41 13.10
CA GLY A 71 18.58 -1.84 12.75
C GLY A 71 17.45 -2.26 11.80
N TYR A 72 16.85 -1.33 11.07
CA TYR A 72 15.87 -1.68 10.02
C TYR A 72 16.54 -2.30 8.80
N LYS A 73 15.75 -3.07 8.05
CA LYS A 73 16.09 -3.61 6.72
C LYS A 73 15.19 -3.09 5.64
N PHE A 74 14.06 -2.51 6.02
CA PHE A 74 13.07 -1.96 5.10
C PHE A 74 12.82 -0.49 5.39
N LEU A 75 12.55 0.26 4.33
CA LEU A 75 12.44 1.72 4.33
C LEU A 75 11.21 2.15 3.55
N GLY A 76 10.47 3.12 4.08
CA GLY A 76 9.51 3.94 3.34
C GLY A 76 10.09 5.31 3.04
N LEU A 77 9.95 5.79 1.80
CA LEU A 77 10.30 7.17 1.46
C LEU A 77 9.09 8.08 1.61
N MET A 78 9.26 9.18 2.32
CA MET A 78 8.19 10.15 2.59
C MET A 78 8.79 11.55 2.79
N THR A 79 8.26 12.30 3.72
CA THR A 79 8.67 13.67 4.04
C THR A 79 10.12 13.73 4.51
N ILE A 80 10.84 14.74 4.02
CA ILE A 80 12.24 15.02 4.36
C ILE A 80 12.54 16.51 4.13
N LYS A 81 13.63 17.02 4.66
CA LYS A 81 14.12 18.37 4.34
C LYS A 81 14.70 18.39 2.93
N SER A 82 13.89 18.82 1.98
CA SER A 82 14.24 18.95 0.56
C SER A 82 13.41 20.06 -0.09
N ARG A 83 13.72 20.38 -1.36
CA ARG A 83 12.96 21.36 -2.14
C ARG A 83 11.44 21.05 -2.18
N ASP A 84 11.09 19.80 -2.37
CA ASP A 84 9.70 19.34 -2.53
C ASP A 84 9.12 18.77 -1.22
N SER A 85 9.86 18.88 -0.12
CA SER A 85 9.54 18.25 1.17
C SER A 85 9.35 16.72 1.11
N LEU A 86 9.78 16.07 0.02
CA LEU A 86 9.74 14.63 -0.21
C LEU A 86 11.10 14.13 -0.68
N VAL A 87 11.41 12.85 -0.44
CA VAL A 87 12.63 12.21 -0.96
C VAL A 87 12.53 12.02 -2.46
N VAL A 88 11.38 11.51 -2.91
CA VAL A 88 11.05 11.30 -4.32
C VAL A 88 9.65 11.86 -4.58
N SER A 89 9.53 12.64 -5.64
CA SER A 89 8.28 13.25 -6.09
C SER A 89 8.14 13.16 -7.61
N MET A 90 7.06 13.67 -8.14
CA MET A 90 6.85 13.85 -9.58
C MET A 90 7.93 14.76 -10.22
N ASN A 91 8.57 15.63 -9.44
CA ASN A 91 9.61 16.57 -9.92
C ASN A 91 11.02 15.96 -9.90
N SER A 92 11.19 14.79 -9.31
CA SER A 92 12.47 14.05 -9.34
C SER A 92 12.78 13.55 -10.75
N THR A 93 14.07 13.36 -11.06
CA THR A 93 14.48 12.61 -12.25
C THR A 93 14.63 11.12 -11.92
N GLU A 94 14.63 10.26 -12.93
CA GLU A 94 14.87 8.82 -12.73
C GLU A 94 16.26 8.56 -12.15
N GLU A 95 17.29 9.32 -12.57
CA GLU A 95 18.65 9.22 -12.04
C GLU A 95 18.73 9.62 -10.56
N GLU A 96 17.93 10.59 -10.14
CA GLU A 96 17.81 10.95 -8.70
C GLU A 96 17.18 9.80 -7.91
N ALA A 97 16.12 9.19 -8.45
CA ALA A 97 15.45 8.06 -7.83
C ALA A 97 16.34 6.80 -7.75
N GLU A 98 17.09 6.50 -8.81
CA GLU A 98 18.09 5.42 -8.83
C GLU A 98 19.22 5.65 -7.83
N ARG A 99 19.68 6.88 -7.70
CA ARG A 99 20.69 7.26 -6.69
C ARG A 99 20.17 7.01 -5.28
N VAL A 100 18.91 7.39 -4.97
CA VAL A 100 18.28 7.11 -3.67
C VAL A 100 18.23 5.60 -3.41
N ARG A 101 17.85 4.80 -4.42
CA ARG A 101 17.88 3.32 -4.33
C ARG A 101 19.26 2.81 -3.98
N LYS A 102 20.28 3.25 -4.72
CA LYS A 102 21.65 2.84 -4.48
C LYS A 102 22.13 3.19 -3.08
N GLU A 103 21.93 4.42 -2.65
CA GLU A 103 22.35 4.89 -1.34
C GLU A 103 21.62 4.20 -0.18
N ALA A 104 20.34 3.82 -0.36
CA ALA A 104 19.62 2.96 0.58
C ALA A 104 20.20 1.53 0.61
N SER A 105 20.46 0.96 -0.56
CA SER A 105 21.05 -0.39 -0.69
C SER A 105 22.44 -0.48 -0.10
N ASP A 106 23.27 0.54 -0.27
CA ASP A 106 24.64 0.62 0.32
C ASP A 106 24.60 0.55 1.86
N ARG A 107 23.45 0.88 2.48
CA ARG A 107 23.17 0.79 3.92
C ARG A 107 22.40 -0.46 4.32
N GLY A 108 22.18 -1.39 3.39
CA GLY A 108 21.43 -2.63 3.61
C GLY A 108 19.92 -2.39 3.76
N LEU A 109 19.38 -1.27 3.24
CA LEU A 109 17.98 -0.90 3.29
C LEU A 109 17.30 -1.20 1.95
N LYS A 110 16.11 -1.83 1.99
CA LYS A 110 15.24 -2.04 0.84
C LYS A 110 14.02 -1.12 0.93
N ILE A 111 13.75 -0.38 -0.14
CA ILE A 111 12.58 0.52 -0.22
C ILE A 111 11.33 -0.33 -0.50
N VAL A 112 10.30 -0.19 0.33
CA VAL A 112 9.06 -0.97 0.25
C VAL A 112 7.80 -0.13 0.02
N SER A 113 7.89 1.19 0.20
CA SER A 113 6.81 2.13 -0.11
C SER A 113 7.38 3.51 -0.39
N VAL A 114 6.77 4.24 -1.32
CA VAL A 114 7.10 5.64 -1.62
C VAL A 114 5.82 6.47 -1.53
N TYR A 115 5.79 7.40 -0.57
CA TYR A 115 4.78 8.46 -0.58
C TYR A 115 5.23 9.55 -1.55
N GLY A 116 4.59 9.59 -2.70
CA GLY A 116 5.00 10.42 -3.83
C GLY A 116 4.37 11.81 -3.88
N GLY A 117 3.56 12.17 -2.87
CA GLY A 117 2.79 13.42 -2.90
C GLY A 117 1.59 13.33 -3.84
N GLY A 118 1.39 14.34 -4.66
CA GLY A 118 0.27 14.46 -5.59
C GLY A 118 0.72 14.61 -7.05
N PHE A 119 -0.27 14.75 -7.91
CA PHE A 119 -0.13 15.02 -9.34
C PHE A 119 -1.12 16.12 -9.75
N PRO A 120 -0.92 16.82 -10.89
CA PRO A 120 -1.81 17.89 -11.33
C PRO A 120 -3.24 17.41 -11.56
N LEU A 121 -4.21 18.20 -11.14
CA LEU A 121 -5.63 17.94 -11.36
C LEU A 121 -6.24 19.11 -12.14
N HIS A 122 -6.97 18.79 -13.19
CA HIS A 122 -7.72 19.75 -14.00
C HIS A 122 -9.12 19.20 -14.24
N LYS A 123 -10.14 20.06 -14.13
CA LYS A 123 -11.55 19.66 -14.30
C LYS A 123 -11.83 19.21 -15.76
N ASP A 124 -11.23 19.88 -16.72
CA ASP A 124 -11.55 19.69 -18.13
C ASP A 124 -10.62 18.72 -18.86
N SER A 125 -9.56 18.23 -18.20
CA SER A 125 -8.58 17.33 -18.82
C SER A 125 -7.82 16.47 -17.82
N LEU A 126 -7.81 15.17 -18.04
CA LEU A 126 -6.99 14.24 -17.26
C LEU A 126 -5.53 14.18 -17.73
N ALA A 127 -5.21 14.70 -18.91
CA ALA A 127 -3.89 14.53 -19.53
C ALA A 127 -2.71 15.02 -18.67
N PRO A 128 -2.75 16.20 -18.02
CA PRO A 128 -1.68 16.63 -17.13
C PRO A 128 -1.49 15.72 -15.92
N GLY A 129 -2.60 15.25 -15.34
CA GLY A 129 -2.60 14.30 -14.22
C GLY A 129 -1.99 12.96 -14.59
N ILE A 130 -2.42 12.39 -15.72
CA ILE A 130 -1.88 11.14 -16.27
C ILE A 130 -0.38 11.26 -16.53
N LYS A 131 0.07 12.36 -17.13
CA LYS A 131 1.50 12.61 -17.38
C LYS A 131 2.29 12.68 -16.06
N GLY A 132 1.78 13.42 -15.08
CA GLY A 132 2.42 13.57 -13.77
C GLY A 132 2.47 12.25 -12.98
N LEU A 133 1.36 11.51 -12.94
CA LEU A 133 1.28 10.24 -12.23
C LEU A 133 2.15 9.17 -12.90
N LYS A 134 2.21 9.08 -14.23
CA LYS A 134 3.13 8.17 -14.94
C LYS A 134 4.58 8.47 -14.60
N LYS A 135 4.98 9.75 -14.60
CA LYS A 135 6.34 10.13 -14.19
C LYS A 135 6.64 9.75 -12.74
N LEU A 136 5.68 9.90 -11.85
CA LEU A 136 5.82 9.46 -10.46
C LEU A 136 5.97 7.95 -10.36
N ILE A 137 5.19 7.18 -11.13
CA ILE A 137 5.31 5.72 -11.23
C ILE A 137 6.71 5.31 -11.73
N ASP A 138 7.25 5.98 -12.75
CA ASP A 138 8.60 5.72 -13.25
C ASP A 138 9.66 5.96 -12.17
N ASN A 139 9.55 7.06 -11.43
CA ASN A 139 10.46 7.37 -10.32
C ASN A 139 10.36 6.34 -9.18
N VAL A 140 9.15 5.84 -8.87
CA VAL A 140 8.95 4.77 -7.88
C VAL A 140 9.60 3.46 -8.34
N ALA A 141 9.43 3.11 -9.61
CA ALA A 141 10.09 1.93 -10.21
C ALA A 141 11.62 2.08 -10.21
N ALA A 142 12.16 3.25 -10.56
CA ALA A 142 13.59 3.57 -10.52
C ALA A 142 14.17 3.44 -9.10
N CYS A 143 13.39 3.79 -8.06
CA CYS A 143 13.72 3.52 -6.68
C CYS A 143 13.79 2.02 -6.33
N GLY A 144 13.40 1.11 -7.23
CA GLY A 144 13.28 -0.32 -6.97
C GLY A 144 12.14 -0.66 -6.02
N CYS A 145 11.12 0.19 -5.95
CA CYS A 145 9.96 0.03 -5.08
C CYS A 145 8.74 -0.44 -5.87
N GLY A 146 7.96 -1.34 -5.29
CA GLY A 146 6.73 -1.87 -5.88
C GLY A 146 5.45 -1.23 -5.35
N ASP A 147 5.51 -0.16 -4.56
CA ASP A 147 4.34 0.51 -4.00
C ASP A 147 4.45 2.04 -4.03
N LEU A 148 3.48 2.67 -4.68
CA LEU A 148 3.25 4.11 -4.65
C LEU A 148 2.09 4.41 -3.70
N LEU A 149 2.39 5.01 -2.56
CA LEU A 149 1.41 5.44 -1.57
C LEU A 149 0.89 6.85 -1.87
N LEU A 150 -0.43 7.00 -1.93
CA LEU A 150 -1.13 8.27 -2.08
C LEU A 150 -1.96 8.61 -0.83
N GLY A 151 -2.10 9.90 -0.53
CA GLY A 151 -2.86 10.38 0.64
C GLY A 151 -4.34 10.67 0.36
N GLY A 152 -4.76 10.67 -0.91
CA GLY A 152 -6.10 11.14 -1.29
C GLY A 152 -6.15 12.65 -1.54
N ILE A 153 -7.36 13.20 -1.56
CA ILE A 153 -7.61 14.61 -1.89
C ILE A 153 -8.53 15.29 -0.87
N GLY A 154 -8.52 16.62 -0.87
CA GLY A 154 -9.28 17.44 0.08
C GLY A 154 -10.57 18.07 -0.46
N GLY A 155 -10.79 18.14 -1.78
CA GLY A 155 -11.93 18.77 -2.41
C GLY A 155 -12.85 17.80 -3.13
N GLU A 156 -14.17 17.90 -2.92
CA GLU A 156 -15.16 17.05 -3.60
C GLU A 156 -15.10 17.21 -5.13
N ASP A 157 -14.87 18.42 -5.60
CA ASP A 157 -14.78 18.75 -7.02
C ASP A 157 -13.54 18.15 -7.71
N GLN A 158 -12.56 17.71 -6.93
CA GLN A 158 -11.34 17.05 -7.41
C GLN A 158 -11.44 15.51 -7.36
N GLN A 159 -12.46 14.95 -6.71
CA GLN A 159 -12.56 13.51 -6.47
C GLN A 159 -12.62 12.71 -7.77
N GLU A 160 -13.50 13.11 -8.67
CA GLU A 160 -13.67 12.42 -9.96
C GLU A 160 -12.40 12.47 -10.83
N PRO A 161 -11.80 13.64 -11.12
CA PRO A 161 -10.56 13.69 -11.91
C PRO A 161 -9.39 12.98 -11.24
N TYR A 162 -9.30 12.97 -9.89
CA TYR A 162 -8.27 12.26 -9.16
C TYR A 162 -8.33 10.75 -9.39
N TYR A 163 -9.49 10.13 -9.10
CA TYR A 163 -9.64 8.69 -9.23
C TYR A 163 -9.68 8.21 -10.68
N LYS A 164 -10.21 9.00 -11.61
CA LYS A 164 -10.12 8.70 -13.05
C LYS A 164 -8.68 8.73 -13.56
N THR A 165 -7.87 9.65 -13.06
CA THR A 165 -6.43 9.71 -13.39
C THR A 165 -5.71 8.46 -12.87
N ILE A 166 -5.96 8.06 -11.64
CA ILE A 166 -5.39 6.83 -11.06
C ILE A 166 -5.82 5.61 -11.89
N GLN A 167 -7.12 5.48 -12.19
CA GLN A 167 -7.65 4.39 -12.99
C GLN A 167 -6.94 4.27 -14.36
N ALA A 168 -6.74 5.40 -15.05
CA ALA A 168 -6.07 5.46 -16.34
C ALA A 168 -4.58 5.10 -16.28
N CYS A 169 -3.94 5.20 -15.10
CA CYS A 169 -2.53 4.88 -14.91
C CYS A 169 -2.27 3.48 -14.34
N CYS A 170 -3.29 2.77 -13.87
CA CYS A 170 -3.11 1.48 -13.21
C CYS A 170 -2.46 0.43 -14.10
N ASP A 171 -2.86 0.31 -15.38
CA ASP A 171 -2.28 -0.67 -16.30
C ASP A 171 -0.79 -0.36 -16.55
N TYR A 172 -0.45 0.92 -16.75
CA TYR A 172 0.94 1.38 -16.84
C TYR A 172 1.75 1.07 -15.57
N ALA A 173 1.16 1.31 -14.39
CA ALA A 173 1.80 0.98 -13.12
C ALA A 173 2.04 -0.54 -12.98
N ALA A 174 1.10 -1.37 -13.44
CA ALA A 174 1.25 -2.83 -13.44
C ALA A 174 2.40 -3.29 -14.35
N GLU A 175 2.56 -2.70 -15.55
CA GLU A 175 3.70 -2.96 -16.44
C GLU A 175 5.04 -2.63 -15.78
N LYS A 176 5.08 -1.58 -14.97
CA LYS A 176 6.25 -1.18 -14.16
C LYS A 176 6.39 -1.98 -12.85
N LYS A 177 5.49 -2.93 -12.58
CA LYS A 177 5.43 -3.71 -11.33
C LYS A 177 5.22 -2.84 -10.08
N VAL A 178 4.48 -1.73 -10.23
CA VAL A 178 4.12 -0.81 -9.16
C VAL A 178 2.63 -0.96 -8.85
N ALA A 179 2.31 -1.24 -7.59
CA ALA A 179 0.96 -1.07 -7.06
C ALA A 179 0.75 0.40 -6.67
N ILE A 180 -0.48 0.87 -6.76
CA ILE A 180 -0.87 2.16 -6.23
C ILE A 180 -1.74 1.91 -5.01
N THR A 181 -1.41 2.54 -3.89
CA THR A 181 -2.16 2.41 -2.65
C THR A 181 -2.66 3.75 -2.15
N LEU A 182 -3.82 3.72 -1.49
CA LEU A 182 -4.44 4.86 -0.84
C LEU A 182 -4.56 4.57 0.65
N LYS A 183 -4.21 5.54 1.50
CA LYS A 183 -4.39 5.37 2.94
C LYS A 183 -5.56 6.18 3.48
N PRO A 184 -6.18 5.78 4.61
CA PRO A 184 -7.05 6.65 5.37
C PRO A 184 -6.39 8.01 5.61
N HIS A 185 -6.98 9.08 5.03
CA HIS A 185 -6.48 10.45 5.11
C HIS A 185 -7.62 11.42 4.77
N GLY A 186 -7.92 12.37 5.66
CA GLY A 186 -9.08 13.24 5.49
C GLY A 186 -8.99 14.18 4.30
N PRO A 187 -10.11 14.83 3.95
CA PRO A 187 -11.43 14.62 4.52
C PRO A 187 -12.31 13.57 3.80
N LEU A 188 -11.94 13.10 2.59
CA LEU A 188 -12.83 12.30 1.73
C LEU A 188 -12.52 10.80 1.69
N ASN A 189 -11.47 10.38 2.34
CA ASN A 189 -11.05 8.97 2.47
C ASN A 189 -10.43 8.69 3.84
N ALA A 190 -11.00 9.29 4.89
CA ALA A 190 -10.48 9.23 6.27
C ALA A 190 -10.68 7.87 6.94
N THR A 191 -11.59 7.06 6.43
CA THR A 191 -12.05 5.79 7.03
C THR A 191 -11.97 4.63 6.06
N GLY A 192 -12.04 3.41 6.58
CA GLY A 192 -12.05 2.19 5.77
C GLY A 192 -13.20 2.14 4.76
N PRO A 193 -14.47 2.43 5.13
CA PRO A 193 -15.57 2.48 4.17
C PRO A 193 -15.35 3.48 3.02
N GLU A 194 -14.76 4.64 3.31
CA GLU A 194 -14.44 5.64 2.29
C GLU A 194 -13.30 5.15 1.39
N CYS A 195 -12.24 4.56 1.95
CA CYS A 195 -11.17 3.94 1.16
C CYS A 195 -11.70 2.80 0.26
N ARG A 196 -12.63 1.98 0.76
CA ARG A 196 -13.30 0.95 -0.05
C ARG A 196 -14.02 1.54 -1.25
N LYS A 197 -14.81 2.61 -1.07
CA LYS A 197 -15.47 3.33 -2.17
C LYS A 197 -14.46 3.82 -3.21
N CYS A 198 -13.31 4.35 -2.77
CA CYS A 198 -12.24 4.75 -3.68
C CYS A 198 -11.72 3.56 -4.50
N CYS A 199 -11.55 2.38 -3.87
CA CYS A 199 -11.15 1.16 -4.58
C CYS A 199 -12.21 0.71 -5.60
N GLU A 200 -13.49 0.82 -5.27
CA GLU A 200 -14.61 0.50 -6.16
C GLU A 200 -14.66 1.45 -7.38
N ILE A 201 -14.41 2.77 -7.16
CA ILE A 201 -14.33 3.76 -8.26
C ILE A 201 -13.17 3.44 -9.20
N VAL A 202 -11.98 3.19 -8.67
CA VAL A 202 -10.79 2.87 -9.49
C VAL A 202 -10.93 1.52 -10.16
N ASN A 203 -11.49 0.51 -9.47
CA ASN A 203 -11.77 -0.83 -9.97
C ASN A 203 -10.59 -1.45 -10.76
N ARG A 204 -9.42 -1.53 -10.13
CA ARG A 204 -8.20 -2.13 -10.67
C ARG A 204 -7.52 -3.02 -9.64
N LYS A 205 -7.00 -4.18 -10.07
CA LYS A 205 -6.38 -5.18 -9.18
C LYS A 205 -5.12 -4.70 -8.50
N ASN A 206 -4.37 -3.77 -9.10
CA ASN A 206 -3.15 -3.20 -8.55
C ASN A 206 -3.37 -1.89 -7.80
N PHE A 207 -4.64 -1.50 -7.56
CA PHE A 207 -5.01 -0.44 -6.63
C PHE A 207 -5.55 -1.05 -5.33
N GLY A 208 -5.17 -0.50 -4.18
CA GLY A 208 -5.59 -1.04 -2.89
C GLY A 208 -5.42 -0.07 -1.74
N VAL A 209 -5.57 -0.58 -0.53
CA VAL A 209 -5.52 0.20 0.70
C VAL A 209 -4.19 -0.02 1.41
N TRP A 210 -3.57 1.08 1.84
CA TRP A 210 -2.51 1.11 2.83
C TRP A 210 -3.14 1.51 4.16
N TYR A 211 -3.45 0.53 5.00
CA TYR A 211 -4.23 0.79 6.20
C TYR A 211 -3.45 1.63 7.23
N ASP A 212 -4.10 2.60 7.84
CA ASP A 212 -3.49 3.53 8.83
C ASP A 212 -4.43 3.73 10.02
N PRO A 213 -4.34 2.91 11.09
CA PRO A 213 -5.23 2.97 12.24
C PRO A 213 -5.10 4.28 13.02
N GLY A 214 -3.90 4.88 13.03
CA GLY A 214 -3.68 6.18 13.68
C GLY A 214 -4.44 7.30 12.96
N ASN A 215 -4.50 7.25 11.63
CA ASN A 215 -5.29 8.21 10.85
C ASN A 215 -6.79 8.01 11.02
N VAL A 216 -7.29 6.78 11.08
CA VAL A 216 -8.71 6.50 11.40
C VAL A 216 -9.08 7.18 12.72
N SER A 217 -8.27 7.00 13.76
CA SER A 217 -8.48 7.67 15.05
C SER A 217 -8.34 9.18 14.96
N TYR A 218 -7.33 9.69 14.23
CA TYR A 218 -7.06 11.11 14.10
C TYR A 218 -8.20 11.88 13.41
N TYR A 219 -8.66 11.37 12.27
CA TYR A 219 -9.70 12.05 11.48
C TYR A 219 -11.09 11.89 12.08
N SER A 220 -11.34 10.83 12.85
CA SER A 220 -12.57 10.64 13.62
C SER A 220 -12.54 11.31 15.00
N ASP A 221 -11.44 11.95 15.38
CA ASP A 221 -11.22 12.50 16.73
C ASP A 221 -11.37 11.45 17.84
N GLY A 222 -10.89 10.22 17.56
CA GLY A 222 -10.96 9.08 18.45
C GLY A 222 -12.34 8.43 18.59
N LYS A 223 -13.31 8.80 17.73
CA LYS A 223 -14.69 8.28 17.81
C LYS A 223 -14.87 6.93 17.14
N LEU A 224 -14.02 6.59 16.16
CA LEU A 224 -14.05 5.30 15.47
C LEU A 224 -13.04 4.35 16.10
N ASP A 225 -13.44 3.07 16.20
CA ASP A 225 -12.55 1.99 16.57
C ASP A 225 -11.80 1.47 15.33
N PRO A 226 -10.47 1.63 15.24
CA PRO A 226 -9.69 1.13 14.12
C PRO A 226 -9.80 -0.38 13.91
N VAL A 227 -10.16 -1.16 14.94
CA VAL A 227 -10.35 -2.61 14.80
C VAL A 227 -11.59 -2.92 13.96
N GLN A 228 -12.71 -2.26 14.26
CA GLN A 228 -13.94 -2.40 13.47
C GLN A 228 -13.78 -1.82 12.07
N ASP A 229 -13.15 -0.67 11.97
CA ASP A 229 -12.86 0.00 10.70
C ASP A 229 -12.00 -0.88 9.78
N ALA A 230 -10.99 -1.57 10.29
CA ALA A 230 -10.14 -2.50 9.53
C ALA A 230 -10.95 -3.58 8.82
N GLY A 231 -12.08 -4.02 9.40
CA GLY A 231 -12.97 -5.00 8.79
C GLY A 231 -13.65 -4.54 7.50
N THR A 232 -13.76 -3.24 7.32
CA THR A 232 -14.43 -2.67 6.15
C THR A 232 -13.56 -2.70 4.88
N VAL A 233 -12.26 -2.99 5.00
CA VAL A 233 -11.29 -3.05 3.89
C VAL A 233 -10.78 -4.46 3.61
N ASP A 234 -11.52 -5.49 4.01
CA ASP A 234 -11.20 -6.91 3.73
C ASP A 234 -10.91 -7.14 2.25
N GLY A 235 -9.80 -7.84 1.96
CA GLY A 235 -9.34 -8.17 0.62
C GLY A 235 -8.64 -7.03 -0.14
N LEU A 236 -8.59 -5.82 0.43
CA LEU A 236 -8.04 -4.64 -0.25
C LEU A 236 -6.68 -4.18 0.29
N VAL A 237 -6.28 -4.66 1.48
CA VAL A 237 -5.07 -4.17 2.17
C VAL A 237 -3.81 -4.74 1.55
N ARG A 238 -2.85 -3.85 1.24
CA ARG A 238 -1.54 -4.17 0.66
C ARG A 238 -0.37 -3.81 1.56
N GLY A 239 -0.58 -2.96 2.54
CA GLY A 239 0.41 -2.52 3.50
C GLY A 239 -0.24 -1.77 4.66
N MET A 240 0.54 -1.45 5.68
CA MET A 240 0.04 -0.77 6.87
C MET A 240 1.04 0.26 7.37
N SER A 241 0.56 1.49 7.66
CA SER A 241 1.27 2.43 8.51
C SER A 241 1.13 2.01 9.96
N ILE A 242 2.25 1.73 10.61
CA ILE A 242 2.31 1.58 12.06
C ILE A 242 2.38 2.99 12.65
N LYS A 243 1.22 3.57 12.84
CA LYS A 243 1.02 4.91 13.38
C LYS A 243 0.10 4.83 14.59
N ASP A 244 0.59 5.31 15.72
CA ASP A 244 -0.17 5.37 16.95
C ASP A 244 -0.93 6.70 17.07
N TYR A 245 -1.82 6.76 18.02
CA TYR A 245 -2.69 7.90 18.27
C TYR A 245 -2.82 8.15 19.77
N ARG A 246 -2.90 9.42 20.15
CA ARG A 246 -3.29 9.85 21.50
C ARG A 246 -4.28 11.01 21.40
N HIS A 247 -5.41 10.85 22.08
CA HIS A 247 -6.39 11.94 22.13
C HIS A 247 -5.84 13.15 22.91
N PRO A 248 -6.13 14.40 22.54
CA PRO A 248 -6.76 14.79 21.28
C PRO A 248 -5.74 14.91 20.13
N LYS A 249 -6.08 14.37 18.97
CA LYS A 249 -5.44 14.57 17.66
C LYS A 249 -3.90 14.57 17.65
N ARG A 250 -3.28 13.66 18.38
CA ARG A 250 -1.82 13.49 18.39
C ARG A 250 -1.42 12.19 17.71
N VAL A 251 -0.56 12.27 16.71
CA VAL A 251 0.02 11.13 15.99
C VAL A 251 1.55 11.10 16.03
N ASP A 252 2.18 12.10 16.60
CA ASP A 252 3.60 12.15 16.95
C ASP A 252 3.87 11.31 18.22
N VAL A 253 3.51 10.05 18.13
CA VAL A 253 3.49 9.07 19.23
C VAL A 253 4.25 7.83 18.78
N THR A 254 5.22 7.40 19.55
CA THR A 254 5.94 6.15 19.27
C THR A 254 4.97 4.96 19.39
N PRO A 255 4.88 4.09 18.36
CA PRO A 255 3.97 2.95 18.37
C PRO A 255 4.10 2.08 19.61
N GLY A 256 2.94 1.72 20.17
CA GLY A 256 2.83 0.95 21.43
C GLY A 256 2.80 1.83 22.69
N THR A 257 2.87 3.16 22.56
CA THR A 257 2.76 4.09 23.70
C THR A 257 1.49 4.94 23.66
N GLY A 258 0.68 4.81 22.61
CA GLY A 258 -0.58 5.49 22.41
C GLY A 258 -1.80 4.64 22.73
N GLN A 259 -2.88 4.82 21.98
CA GLN A 259 -4.20 4.24 22.23
C GLN A 259 -4.63 3.23 21.15
N VAL A 260 -3.86 3.06 20.06
CA VAL A 260 -4.19 2.09 19.02
C VAL A 260 -3.97 0.66 19.55
N ASN A 261 -5.01 -0.17 19.50
CA ASN A 261 -4.92 -1.58 19.82
C ASN A 261 -4.32 -2.37 18.63
N PHE A 262 -3.00 -2.25 18.43
CA PHE A 262 -2.30 -2.91 17.32
C PHE A 262 -2.48 -4.43 17.27
N PRO A 263 -2.47 -5.18 18.40
CA PRO A 263 -2.74 -6.61 18.36
C PRO A 263 -4.10 -6.94 17.75
N ALA A 264 -5.16 -6.25 18.16
CA ALA A 264 -6.50 -6.48 17.64
C ALA A 264 -6.64 -6.01 16.18
N VAL A 265 -6.04 -4.87 15.81
CA VAL A 265 -6.00 -4.40 14.41
C VAL A 265 -5.29 -5.43 13.52
N MET A 266 -4.12 -5.92 13.91
CA MET A 266 -3.38 -6.93 13.14
C MET A 266 -4.15 -8.24 13.00
N ALA A 267 -4.79 -8.71 14.09
CA ALA A 267 -5.64 -9.91 14.05
C ALA A 267 -6.80 -9.72 13.06
N ARG A 268 -7.45 -8.54 13.09
CA ARG A 268 -8.57 -8.23 12.19
C ARG A 268 -8.12 -8.12 10.71
N LEU A 269 -6.97 -7.49 10.44
CA LEU A 269 -6.41 -7.40 9.10
C LEU A 269 -5.98 -8.79 8.55
N LYS A 270 -5.39 -9.65 9.40
CA LYS A 270 -5.07 -11.04 9.04
C LYS A 270 -6.33 -11.82 8.66
N GLN A 271 -7.45 -11.68 9.40
CA GLN A 271 -8.75 -12.26 9.05
C GLN A 271 -9.28 -11.74 7.71
N GLY A 272 -9.05 -10.46 7.40
CA GLY A 272 -9.41 -9.82 6.13
C GLY A 272 -8.48 -10.15 4.96
N GLY A 273 -7.51 -11.05 5.13
CA GLY A 273 -6.64 -11.53 4.05
C GLY A 273 -5.25 -10.86 3.99
N PHE A 274 -4.93 -9.89 4.84
CA PHE A 274 -3.59 -9.29 4.90
C PHE A 274 -2.67 -10.18 5.75
N GLN A 275 -2.06 -11.18 5.12
CA GLN A 275 -1.25 -12.22 5.77
C GLN A 275 0.26 -11.96 5.70
N SER A 276 0.70 -11.01 4.88
CA SER A 276 2.11 -10.68 4.65
C SER A 276 2.23 -9.30 4.03
N GLY A 277 3.41 -8.70 4.07
CA GLY A 277 3.67 -7.42 3.40
C GLY A 277 4.30 -6.37 4.30
N PRO A 278 4.33 -5.11 3.84
CA PRO A 278 4.99 -4.03 4.56
C PRO A 278 4.18 -3.54 5.76
N LEU A 279 4.88 -3.42 6.90
CA LEU A 279 4.46 -2.76 8.12
C LEU A 279 5.44 -1.61 8.38
N VAL A 280 5.04 -0.38 8.11
CA VAL A 280 5.97 0.75 8.07
C VAL A 280 5.61 1.80 9.14
N ILE A 281 6.51 1.99 10.11
CA ILE A 281 6.37 3.01 11.14
C ILE A 281 6.37 4.40 10.46
N GLU A 282 5.37 5.23 10.76
CA GLU A 282 5.23 6.53 10.10
C GLU A 282 5.52 7.73 11.01
N CYS A 283 5.23 7.61 12.29
CA CYS A 283 5.43 8.67 13.27
C CYS A 283 6.13 8.14 14.51
N LEU A 284 6.89 9.00 15.16
CA LEU A 284 7.55 8.76 16.45
C LEU A 284 7.34 9.95 17.38
N GLY A 285 7.64 9.79 18.64
CA GLY A 285 7.78 10.88 19.57
C GLY A 285 8.87 11.88 19.10
N PRO A 286 8.67 13.18 19.30
CA PRO A 286 9.60 14.20 18.82
C PRO A 286 10.92 14.19 19.62
N GLY A 287 11.98 14.71 19.00
CA GLY A 287 13.30 14.84 19.64
C GLY A 287 14.38 15.27 18.66
N ASP A 288 15.61 15.30 19.13
CA ASP A 288 16.78 15.40 18.28
C ASP A 288 17.05 14.08 17.53
N LEU A 289 18.06 14.06 16.65
CA LEU A 289 18.38 12.89 15.83
C LEU A 289 18.62 11.63 16.69
N LYS A 290 19.35 11.77 17.79
CA LYS A 290 19.67 10.66 18.70
C LYS A 290 18.41 10.12 19.38
N ALA A 291 17.55 10.99 19.88
CA ALA A 291 16.29 10.61 20.52
C ALA A 291 15.35 9.91 19.51
N ILE A 292 15.20 10.47 18.29
CA ILE A 292 14.36 9.87 17.24
C ILE A 292 14.92 8.50 16.84
N THR A 293 16.23 8.31 16.72
CA THR A 293 16.86 7.01 16.41
C THR A 293 16.60 5.98 17.50
N GLN A 294 16.63 6.40 18.78
CA GLN A 294 16.27 5.53 19.89
C GLN A 294 14.78 5.14 19.87
N GLU A 295 13.89 6.09 19.60
CA GLU A 295 12.46 5.82 19.43
C GLU A 295 12.18 4.90 18.22
N ALA A 296 12.92 5.07 17.12
CA ALA A 296 12.86 4.17 15.97
C ALA A 296 13.25 2.73 16.35
N THR A 297 14.31 2.55 17.15
CA THR A 297 14.72 1.25 17.67
C THR A 297 13.65 0.61 18.55
N LYS A 298 13.00 1.39 19.43
CA LYS A 298 11.90 0.92 20.29
C LYS A 298 10.70 0.48 19.45
N ALA A 299 10.30 1.32 18.48
CA ALA A 299 9.19 1.03 17.58
C ALA A 299 9.44 -0.24 16.76
N ARG A 300 10.67 -0.46 16.24
CA ARG A 300 11.03 -1.69 15.53
C ARG A 300 10.81 -2.92 16.42
N LYS A 301 11.36 -2.90 17.65
CA LYS A 301 11.22 -4.01 18.58
C LYS A 301 9.76 -4.30 18.93
N PHE A 302 8.95 -3.26 19.10
CA PHE A 302 7.51 -3.39 19.32
C PHE A 302 6.82 -4.11 18.15
N VAL A 303 7.09 -3.73 16.90
CA VAL A 303 6.47 -4.37 15.73
C VAL A 303 6.97 -5.80 15.55
N GLU A 304 8.27 -6.08 15.82
CA GLU A 304 8.82 -7.43 15.80
C GLU A 304 8.11 -8.36 16.81
N GLN A 305 7.74 -7.84 17.98
CA GLN A 305 6.95 -8.59 18.97
C GLN A 305 5.51 -8.77 18.50
N LEU A 306 4.89 -7.73 17.97
CA LEU A 306 3.52 -7.73 17.46
C LEU A 306 3.29 -8.80 16.38
N VAL A 307 4.24 -9.05 15.50
CA VAL A 307 4.08 -10.02 14.41
C VAL A 307 4.41 -11.46 14.81
N ARG A 308 5.04 -11.66 15.98
CA ARG A 308 5.30 -13.00 16.55
C ARG A 308 4.15 -13.54 17.37
N ALA A 309 3.29 -12.65 17.86
CA ALA A 309 2.07 -12.98 18.59
C ALA A 309 0.95 -13.39 17.61
#